data_b6269165b9c04990ad62ad73f9d69b66
#
_entry.id   b6269165b9c04990ad62ad73f9d69b66
#
_cell.length_a   1.000
_cell.length_b   1.000
_cell.length_c   1.000
_cell.angle_alpha   90.00
_cell.angle_beta   90.00
_cell.angle_gamma   90.00
#
_symmetry.space_group_name_H-M   'P 1'
#
loop_
_entity.id
_entity.type
_entity.pdbx_description
1 polymer ?
#
loop_
_entity_poly.entity_id
_entity_poly.type
_entity_poly.pdbx_seq_one_letter_code
_entity_poly.pdbx_strand_id
1 'polypeptide(L)'
;MYSESFSAAIFGIDGCVAHIETDISEGLPGLVLVGYLSSEVKEARERVRIALKNSGYRFPPKKITINLSPADVRKDGTSFDLSIAVAILAAFGYIDKEILKQILFIGELGLDGNIKSVNGVLPRVYTAYENGFKYCIVPFDNVCEAG
;
A
#
# COMPACT_ATOMS: atom_id res chain seq x y z
N MET A 1 -12.49 12.80 3.55
CA MET A 1 -12.64 11.46 3.00
C MET A 1 -11.52 10.59 3.55
N TYR A 2 -11.87 9.43 4.05
CA TYR A 2 -10.96 8.56 4.77
C TYR A 2 -11.06 7.13 4.23
N SER A 3 -9.95 6.44 4.15
CA SER A 3 -9.93 5.02 3.77
C SER A 3 -8.81 4.29 4.49
N GLU A 4 -8.89 2.96 4.47
CA GLU A 4 -7.88 2.09 5.05
C GLU A 4 -7.56 0.97 4.07
N SER A 5 -6.29 0.61 4.00
CA SER A 5 -5.86 -0.62 3.34
C SER A 5 -4.81 -1.31 4.18
N PHE A 6 -4.45 -2.52 3.81
CA PHE A 6 -3.55 -3.34 4.61
C PHE A 6 -2.46 -3.94 3.75
N SER A 7 -1.26 -4.00 4.33
CA SER A 7 -0.13 -4.71 3.76
C SER A 7 0.59 -5.44 4.89
N ALA A 8 1.78 -5.93 4.66
CA ALA A 8 2.57 -6.61 5.66
C ALA A 8 3.99 -6.06 5.67
N ALA A 9 4.52 -5.85 6.88
CA ALA A 9 5.91 -5.52 7.10
C ALA A 9 6.62 -6.74 7.64
N ILE A 10 7.90 -6.87 7.36
CA ILE A 10 8.73 -7.94 7.91
C ILE A 10 9.56 -7.35 9.05
N PHE A 11 9.50 -8.00 10.19
CA PHE A 11 10.24 -7.63 11.39
C PHE A 11 11.07 -8.84 11.83
N GLY A 12 12.36 -8.81 11.53
CA GLY A 12 13.21 -9.98 11.73
C GLY A 12 12.80 -11.13 10.82
N ILE A 13 12.38 -12.24 11.41
CA ILE A 13 11.85 -13.40 10.68
C ILE A 13 10.31 -13.42 10.68
N ASP A 14 9.70 -12.52 11.44
CA ASP A 14 8.25 -12.44 11.57
C ASP A 14 7.67 -11.34 10.69
N GLY A 15 6.40 -11.50 10.33
CA GLY A 15 5.65 -10.47 9.66
C GLY A 15 4.64 -9.83 10.61
N CYS A 16 4.29 -8.58 10.34
CA CYS A 16 3.18 -7.94 11.01
C CYS A 16 2.33 -7.18 10.00
N VAL A 17 1.04 -7.02 10.31
CA VAL A 17 0.14 -6.26 9.44
C VAL A 17 0.52 -4.79 9.50
N ALA A 18 0.68 -4.18 8.32
CA ALA A 18 0.83 -2.75 8.19
C ALA A 18 -0.53 -2.17 7.83
N HIS A 19 -0.96 -1.19 8.60
CA HIS A 19 -2.23 -0.52 8.42
C HIS A 19 -1.98 0.81 7.71
N ILE A 20 -2.56 0.98 6.54
CA ILE A 20 -2.37 2.18 5.71
C ILE A 20 -3.65 3.02 5.83
N GLU A 21 -3.55 4.13 6.56
CA GLU A 21 -4.67 5.04 6.79
C GLU A 21 -4.52 6.25 5.90
N THR A 22 -5.53 6.54 5.09
CA THR A 22 -5.49 7.64 4.12
C THR A 22 -6.59 8.65 4.43
N ASP A 23 -6.21 9.91 4.54
CA ASP A 23 -7.16 11.01 4.72
C ASP A 23 -6.96 12.06 3.63
N ILE A 24 -8.06 12.55 3.09
CA ILE A 24 -8.07 13.61 2.09
C ILE A 24 -8.71 14.84 2.70
N SER A 25 -8.00 15.95 2.66
CA SER A 25 -8.46 17.21 3.25
C SER A 25 -8.16 18.40 2.33
N GLU A 26 -8.76 19.52 2.65
CA GLU A 26 -8.43 20.79 2.02
C GLU A 26 -7.05 21.24 2.50
N GLY A 27 -6.34 21.95 1.65
CA GLY A 27 -5.03 22.47 1.99
C GLY A 27 -4.14 22.54 0.76
N LEU A 28 -2.87 22.75 0.98
CA LEU A 28 -1.90 22.77 -0.10
C LEU A 28 -1.85 21.37 -0.74
N PRO A 29 -2.13 21.25 -2.05
CA PRO A 29 -2.15 19.94 -2.70
C PRO A 29 -0.82 19.22 -2.56
N GLY A 30 -0.88 17.91 -2.31
CA GLY A 30 0.28 17.08 -2.20
C GLY A 30 0.00 15.78 -1.50
N LEU A 31 0.98 14.90 -1.51
CA LEU A 31 0.93 13.57 -0.90
C LEU A 31 2.00 13.48 0.17
N VAL A 32 1.59 13.23 1.41
CA VAL A 32 2.49 13.13 2.56
C VAL A 32 2.39 11.72 3.16
N LEU A 33 3.53 11.08 3.35
CA LEU A 33 3.62 9.79 4.03
C LEU A 33 4.16 9.98 5.44
N VAL A 34 3.51 9.35 6.41
CA VAL A 34 3.84 9.46 7.84
C VAL A 34 4.08 8.05 8.40
N GLY A 35 5.07 7.92 9.28
CA GLY A 35 5.38 6.67 9.95
C GLY A 35 6.88 6.44 10.05
N TYR A 36 7.26 5.27 10.54
CA TYR A 36 8.67 4.87 10.58
C TYR A 36 9.02 4.20 9.24
N LEU A 37 9.52 5.01 8.31
CA LEU A 37 9.64 4.64 6.90
C LEU A 37 11.09 4.70 6.43
N SER A 38 11.54 3.66 5.72
CA SER A 38 12.81 3.70 5.01
C SER A 38 12.75 4.71 3.86
N SER A 39 13.89 5.05 3.29
CA SER A 39 13.94 5.92 2.12
C SER A 39 13.17 5.31 0.95
N GLU A 40 13.22 4.00 0.77
CA GLU A 40 12.49 3.29 -0.29
C GLU A 40 10.98 3.45 -0.14
N VAL A 41 10.48 3.37 1.09
CA VAL A 41 9.05 3.57 1.34
C VAL A 41 8.66 5.03 1.11
N LYS A 42 9.51 5.97 1.53
CA LYS A 42 9.25 7.40 1.28
C LYS A 42 9.18 7.71 -0.21
N GLU A 43 9.96 7.03 -1.03
CA GLU A 43 9.94 7.18 -2.48
C GLU A 43 8.66 6.66 -3.11
N ALA A 44 7.88 5.84 -2.40
CA ALA A 44 6.58 5.38 -2.87
C ALA A 44 5.67 6.54 -3.26
N ARG A 45 5.83 7.69 -2.62
CA ARG A 45 5.06 8.90 -2.96
C ARG A 45 5.13 9.21 -4.45
N GLU A 46 6.32 9.15 -5.03
CA GLU A 46 6.49 9.44 -6.46
C GLU A 46 6.03 8.28 -7.33
N ARG A 47 6.37 7.04 -6.97
CA ARG A 47 5.95 5.87 -7.77
C ARG A 47 4.44 5.77 -7.85
N VAL A 48 3.75 5.91 -6.72
CA VAL A 48 2.30 5.81 -6.64
C VAL A 48 1.64 6.94 -7.42
N ARG A 49 2.11 8.18 -7.20
CA ARG A 49 1.53 9.36 -7.87
C ARG A 49 1.59 9.22 -9.39
N ILE A 50 2.75 8.83 -9.91
CA ILE A 50 2.96 8.72 -11.35
C ILE A 50 2.23 7.50 -11.91
N ALA A 51 2.25 6.36 -11.20
CA ALA A 51 1.55 5.16 -11.63
C ALA A 51 0.04 5.40 -11.76
N LEU A 52 -0.56 6.08 -10.79
CA LEU A 52 -2.00 6.40 -10.84
C LEU A 52 -2.32 7.35 -11.99
N LYS A 53 -1.49 8.36 -12.20
CA LYS A 53 -1.65 9.29 -13.32
C LYS A 53 -1.58 8.55 -14.65
N ASN A 54 -0.58 7.70 -14.83
CA ASN A 54 -0.38 6.96 -16.08
C ASN A 54 -1.42 5.86 -16.30
N SER A 55 -2.11 5.45 -15.24
CA SER A 55 -3.23 4.51 -15.32
C SER A 55 -4.56 5.20 -15.64
N GLY A 56 -4.55 6.52 -15.85
CA GLY A 56 -5.73 7.27 -16.25
C GLY A 56 -6.56 7.87 -15.12
N TYR A 57 -6.12 7.73 -13.87
CA TYR A 57 -6.85 8.30 -12.75
C TYR A 57 -6.56 9.79 -12.61
N ARG A 58 -7.60 10.56 -12.31
CA ARG A 58 -7.49 11.99 -12.07
C ARG A 58 -8.11 12.31 -10.71
N PHE A 59 -7.42 13.15 -9.96
CA PHE A 59 -7.86 13.54 -8.62
C PHE A 59 -7.95 15.05 -8.51
N PRO A 60 -8.94 15.58 -7.75
CA PRO A 60 -8.97 17.01 -7.42
C PRO A 60 -7.69 17.38 -6.65
N PRO A 61 -7.26 18.65 -6.71
CA PRO A 61 -6.06 19.10 -6.01
C PRO A 61 -6.33 19.20 -4.50
N LYS A 62 -6.11 18.11 -3.78
CA LYS A 62 -6.34 17.99 -2.34
C LYS A 62 -5.07 17.57 -1.63
N LYS A 63 -5.04 17.78 -0.32
CA LYS A 63 -3.97 17.27 0.53
C LYS A 63 -4.29 15.84 0.91
N ILE A 64 -3.39 14.92 0.57
CA ILE A 64 -3.52 13.49 0.88
C ILE A 64 -2.48 13.16 1.94
N THR A 65 -2.93 12.68 3.09
CA THR A 65 -2.05 12.26 4.18
C THR A 65 -2.22 10.77 4.39
N ILE A 66 -1.11 10.05 4.37
CA ILE A 66 -1.13 8.60 4.52
C ILE A 66 -0.22 8.21 5.69
N ASN A 67 -0.81 7.55 6.68
CA ASN A 67 -0.10 7.05 7.84
C ASN A 67 0.08 5.54 7.72
N LEU A 68 1.31 5.08 7.83
CA LEU A 68 1.64 3.66 7.84
C LEU A 68 1.94 3.22 9.27
N SER A 69 1.00 2.54 9.90
CA SER A 69 1.16 2.06 11.27
C SER A 69 1.44 0.54 11.32
N PRO A 70 1.96 0.01 12.41
CA PRO A 70 2.31 0.71 13.65
C PRO A 70 3.59 1.54 13.51
N ALA A 71 3.63 2.65 14.25
CA ALA A 71 4.73 3.62 14.14
C ALA A 71 6.05 3.13 14.71
N ASP A 72 6.02 2.10 15.56
CA ASP A 72 7.23 1.52 16.16
C ASP A 72 7.86 0.41 15.30
N VAL A 73 7.21 0.00 14.23
CA VAL A 73 7.76 -0.98 13.29
C VAL A 73 8.22 -0.26 12.02
N ARG A 74 9.51 -0.45 11.69
CA ARG A 74 10.06 0.14 10.48
C ARG A 74 9.52 -0.58 9.24
N LYS A 75 9.06 0.20 8.25
CA LYS A 75 8.60 -0.32 6.96
C LYS A 75 9.72 -0.11 5.96
N ASP A 76 10.14 -1.20 5.32
CA ASP A 76 11.23 -1.21 4.36
C ASP A 76 10.74 -1.69 3.00
N GLY A 77 11.51 -1.37 1.97
CA GLY A 77 11.31 -1.88 0.62
C GLY A 77 10.21 -1.19 -0.14
N THR A 78 9.75 -1.84 -1.18
CA THR A 78 8.82 -1.26 -2.15
C THR A 78 7.44 -1.91 -2.14
N SER A 79 7.23 -2.90 -1.27
CA SER A 79 6.01 -3.73 -1.28
C SER A 79 4.74 -3.02 -0.84
N PHE A 80 4.86 -1.81 -0.28
CA PHE A 80 3.69 -1.03 0.20
C PHE A 80 3.05 -0.19 -0.91
N ASP A 81 3.69 -0.05 -2.05
CA ASP A 81 3.20 0.81 -3.13
C ASP A 81 1.75 0.51 -3.50
N LEU A 82 1.43 -0.76 -3.72
CA LEU A 82 0.08 -1.16 -4.15
C LEU A 82 -0.97 -0.82 -3.08
N SER A 83 -0.70 -1.10 -1.81
CA SER A 83 -1.65 -0.81 -0.74
C SER A 83 -1.88 0.69 -0.58
N ILE A 84 -0.84 1.50 -0.78
CA ILE A 84 -0.96 2.96 -0.76
C ILE A 84 -1.86 3.42 -1.91
N ALA A 85 -1.62 2.90 -3.11
CA ALA A 85 -2.40 3.28 -4.29
C ALA A 85 -3.88 2.94 -4.14
N VAL A 86 -4.20 1.72 -3.66
CA VAL A 86 -5.60 1.32 -3.52
C VAL A 86 -6.30 2.11 -2.41
N ALA A 87 -5.57 2.49 -1.35
CA ALA A 87 -6.13 3.35 -0.30
C ALA A 87 -6.50 4.72 -0.85
N ILE A 88 -5.66 5.30 -1.70
CA ILE A 88 -5.96 6.58 -2.36
C ILE A 88 -7.20 6.44 -3.25
N LEU A 89 -7.24 5.40 -4.07
CA LEU A 89 -8.39 5.15 -4.95
C LEU A 89 -9.69 5.00 -4.16
N ALA A 90 -9.64 4.30 -3.03
CA ALA A 90 -10.82 4.13 -2.17
C ALA A 90 -11.24 5.44 -1.52
N ALA A 91 -10.27 6.26 -1.08
CA ALA A 91 -10.57 7.55 -0.46
C ALA A 91 -11.27 8.49 -1.43
N PHE A 92 -10.95 8.44 -2.71
CA PHE A 92 -11.60 9.23 -3.75
C PHE A 92 -12.84 8.55 -4.35
N GLY A 93 -13.22 7.38 -3.86
CA GLY A 93 -14.45 6.72 -4.27
C GLY A 93 -14.35 5.80 -5.48
N TYR A 94 -13.15 5.53 -5.99
CA TYR A 94 -12.97 4.63 -7.14
C TYR A 94 -13.11 3.15 -6.74
N ILE A 95 -12.90 2.82 -5.47
CA ILE A 95 -12.98 1.46 -4.95
C ILE A 95 -13.83 1.48 -3.69
N ASP A 96 -14.63 0.42 -3.47
CA ASP A 96 -15.41 0.26 -2.25
C ASP A 96 -14.48 0.05 -1.06
N LYS A 97 -14.58 0.93 -0.06
CA LYS A 97 -13.75 0.90 1.15
C LYS A 97 -13.92 -0.39 1.95
N GLU A 98 -15.12 -0.93 1.97
CA GLU A 98 -15.41 -2.10 2.79
C GLU A 98 -14.70 -3.36 2.30
N ILE A 99 -14.53 -3.50 0.99
CA ILE A 99 -13.85 -4.66 0.44
C ILE A 99 -12.36 -4.68 0.82
N LEU A 100 -11.75 -3.53 1.01
CA LEU A 100 -10.33 -3.44 1.35
C LEU A 100 -10.01 -4.07 2.71
N LYS A 101 -10.96 -4.13 3.61
CA LYS A 101 -10.77 -4.69 4.95
C LYS A 101 -10.50 -6.19 4.92
N GLN A 102 -10.85 -6.86 3.84
CA GLN A 102 -10.70 -8.31 3.69
C GLN A 102 -9.43 -8.70 2.93
N ILE A 103 -8.69 -7.71 2.42
CA ILE A 103 -7.60 -7.96 1.47
C ILE A 103 -6.31 -7.37 2.01
N LEU A 104 -5.23 -8.16 1.93
CA LEU A 104 -3.89 -7.67 2.18
C LEU A 104 -3.18 -7.53 0.83
N PHE A 105 -2.62 -6.35 0.55
CA PHE A 105 -2.01 -6.03 -0.74
C PHE A 105 -0.49 -6.00 -0.63
N ILE A 106 0.18 -6.62 -1.57
CA ILE A 106 1.63 -6.65 -1.67
C ILE A 106 2.02 -6.34 -3.10
N GLY A 107 2.89 -5.36 -3.32
CA GLY A 107 3.41 -5.10 -4.65
C GLY A 107 4.10 -3.76 -4.78
N GLU A 108 5.11 -3.74 -5.64
CA GLU A 108 5.76 -2.51 -6.08
C GLU A 108 5.04 -2.00 -7.32
N LEU A 109 4.95 -0.68 -7.50
CA LEU A 109 4.39 -0.09 -8.71
C LEU A 109 5.49 0.49 -9.59
N GLY A 110 5.45 0.11 -10.86
CA GLY A 110 6.21 0.81 -11.88
C GLY A 110 5.51 2.11 -12.25
N LEU A 111 6.24 3.05 -12.84
CA LEU A 111 5.67 4.33 -13.26
C LEU A 111 4.59 4.17 -14.34
N ASP A 112 4.60 3.05 -15.04
CA ASP A 112 3.59 2.69 -16.03
C ASP A 112 2.30 2.10 -15.41
N GLY A 113 2.27 1.92 -14.10
CA GLY A 113 1.15 1.34 -13.39
C GLY A 113 1.18 -0.18 -13.25
N ASN A 114 2.20 -0.85 -13.80
CA ASN A 114 2.31 -2.29 -13.65
C ASN A 114 2.75 -2.67 -12.23
N ILE A 115 2.22 -3.78 -11.73
CA ILE A 115 2.60 -4.30 -10.41
C ILE A 115 3.82 -5.18 -10.60
N LYS A 116 4.91 -4.82 -9.91
CA LYS A 116 6.20 -5.49 -10.02
C LYS A 116 6.43 -6.42 -8.84
N SER A 117 7.23 -7.46 -9.09
CA SER A 117 7.62 -8.43 -8.07
C SER A 117 8.36 -7.76 -6.91
N VAL A 118 8.27 -8.37 -5.74
CA VAL A 118 8.95 -7.89 -4.53
C VAL A 118 9.63 -9.06 -3.83
N ASN A 119 10.55 -8.74 -2.92
CA ASN A 119 11.19 -9.73 -2.07
C ASN A 119 10.32 -10.03 -0.85
N GLY A 120 10.45 -11.25 -0.33
CA GLY A 120 9.80 -11.61 0.92
C GLY A 120 8.28 -11.78 0.84
N VAL A 121 7.78 -12.25 -0.30
CA VAL A 121 6.33 -12.46 -0.49
C VAL A 121 5.81 -13.55 0.45
N LEU A 122 6.52 -14.66 0.60
CA LEU A 122 6.02 -15.79 1.38
C LEU A 122 5.72 -15.43 2.84
N PRO A 123 6.63 -14.81 3.61
CA PRO A 123 6.31 -14.40 4.98
C PRO A 123 5.19 -13.37 5.05
N ARG A 124 5.02 -12.52 4.05
CA ARG A 124 3.92 -11.57 4.01
C ARG A 124 2.58 -12.25 3.79
N VAL A 125 2.53 -13.23 2.88
CA VAL A 125 1.32 -14.03 2.64
C VAL A 125 0.95 -14.80 3.90
N TYR A 126 1.92 -15.35 4.60
CA TYR A 126 1.70 -16.05 5.85
C TYR A 126 1.11 -15.12 6.91
N THR A 127 1.61 -13.88 6.97
CA THR A 127 1.07 -12.86 7.87
C THR A 127 -0.42 -12.59 7.57
N ALA A 128 -0.78 -12.50 6.29
CA ALA A 128 -2.17 -12.32 5.90
C ALA A 128 -3.03 -13.49 6.37
N TYR A 129 -2.55 -14.70 6.19
CA TYR A 129 -3.24 -15.90 6.62
C TYR A 129 -3.45 -15.93 8.13
N GLU A 130 -2.39 -15.66 8.91
CA GLU A 130 -2.45 -15.68 10.36
C GLU A 130 -3.39 -14.62 10.94
N ASN A 131 -3.58 -13.51 10.23
CA ASN A 131 -4.40 -12.40 10.69
C ASN A 131 -5.82 -12.42 10.10
N GLY A 132 -6.22 -13.53 9.47
CA GLY A 132 -7.58 -13.76 9.04
C GLY A 132 -8.01 -13.00 7.79
N PHE A 133 -7.09 -12.52 6.99
CA PHE A 133 -7.45 -11.88 5.72
C PHE A 133 -8.02 -12.92 4.75
N LYS A 134 -9.12 -12.56 4.13
CA LYS A 134 -9.80 -13.45 3.19
C LYS A 134 -9.04 -13.59 1.87
N TYR A 135 -8.36 -12.52 1.46
CA TYR A 135 -7.60 -12.48 0.21
C TYR A 135 -6.24 -11.84 0.43
N CYS A 136 -5.27 -12.28 -0.35
CA CYS A 136 -3.97 -11.63 -0.41
C CYS A 136 -3.62 -11.41 -1.88
N ILE A 137 -3.45 -10.15 -2.29
CA ILE A 137 -3.10 -9.81 -3.67
C ILE A 137 -1.60 -9.62 -3.73
N VAL A 138 -0.96 -10.40 -4.62
CA VAL A 138 0.48 -10.38 -4.81
C VAL A 138 0.81 -10.15 -6.28
N PRO A 139 2.04 -9.71 -6.60
CA PRO A 139 2.44 -9.56 -7.99
C PRO A 139 2.37 -10.89 -8.74
N PHE A 140 1.97 -10.85 -10.00
CA PHE A 140 1.86 -12.07 -10.81
C PHE A 140 3.18 -12.86 -10.83
N ASP A 141 4.32 -12.17 -10.94
CA ASP A 141 5.63 -12.81 -10.99
C ASP A 141 6.03 -13.48 -9.67
N ASN A 142 5.32 -13.21 -8.58
CA ASN A 142 5.56 -13.84 -7.28
C ASN A 142 4.57 -14.98 -6.96
N VAL A 143 3.66 -15.30 -7.87
CA VAL A 143 2.59 -16.28 -7.58
C VAL A 143 3.15 -17.67 -7.23
N CYS A 144 4.22 -18.08 -7.89
CA CYS A 144 4.84 -19.37 -7.62
C CYS A 144 5.42 -19.48 -6.20
N GLU A 145 5.90 -18.37 -5.64
CA GLU A 145 6.37 -18.32 -4.26
C GLU A 145 5.21 -18.44 -3.26
N ALA A 146 4.10 -17.76 -3.57
CA ALA A 146 2.97 -17.66 -2.67
C ALA A 146 2.05 -18.88 -2.72
N GLY A 147 2.05 -19.53 -3.85
CA GLY A 147 1.22 -20.69 -4.09
C GLY A 147 1.79 -21.95 -3.54
#